data_01460039a52e305dce0ef9e8d90b6776
#
_entry.id   01460039a52e305dce0ef9e8d90b6776
#
_cell.length_a   1.000
_cell.length_b   1.000
_cell.length_c   1.000
_cell.angle_alpha   90.00
_cell.angle_beta   90.00
_cell.angle_gamma   90.00
#
_symmetry.space_group_name_H-M   'P 1'
#
loop_
_entity.id
_entity.type
_entity.pdbx_description
1 polymer ?
#
loop_
_entity_poly.entity_id
_entity_poly.type
_entity_poly.pdbx_seq_one_letter_code
_entity_poly.pdbx_strand_id
1 'polypeptide(L)'
;KGPFGTGVILKTTGNARVIAVAAGDISRIIQVTGGWVIEIDHGSGWSSVYQPITQLQIGINQRVETGQIIGRMNSNKLFLEIKHNSRPVNPRTVIH
;
A
#
# COMPACT_ATOMS: atom_id res chain seq x y z
N LYS A 1 10.53 -16.68 -1.26
CA LYS A 1 10.44 -15.24 -1.23
C LYS A 1 9.89 -14.73 -2.56
N GLY A 2 8.88 -13.94 -2.52
CA GLY A 2 8.29 -13.40 -3.74
C GLY A 2 9.10 -12.26 -4.33
N PRO A 3 8.71 -11.77 -5.52
CA PRO A 3 9.42 -10.68 -6.18
C PRO A 3 9.34 -9.37 -5.41
N PHE A 4 8.51 -9.30 -4.39
CA PHE A 4 8.28 -8.08 -3.61
C PHE A 4 9.04 -8.11 -2.28
N GLY A 5 9.97 -9.04 -2.10
CA GLY A 5 10.78 -9.11 -0.91
C GLY A 5 9.98 -9.53 0.31
N THR A 6 9.96 -8.70 1.35
CA THR A 6 9.36 -9.03 2.64
C THR A 6 7.91 -8.59 2.78
N GLY A 7 7.25 -8.21 1.68
CA GLY A 7 5.84 -7.87 1.72
C GLY A 7 4.97 -9.03 2.15
N VAL A 8 3.78 -8.73 2.63
CA VAL A 8 2.79 -9.73 3.03
C VAL A 8 1.60 -9.69 2.09
N ILE A 9 0.97 -10.84 1.92
CA ILE A 9 -0.28 -10.94 1.17
C ILE A 9 -1.42 -11.02 2.17
N LEU A 10 -2.32 -10.04 2.10
CA LEU A 10 -3.48 -9.98 2.97
C LEU A 10 -4.68 -10.52 2.20
N LYS A 11 -5.38 -11.49 2.76
CA LYS A 11 -6.60 -12.01 2.16
C LYS A 11 -7.75 -11.10 2.49
N THR A 12 -8.57 -10.79 1.48
CA THR A 12 -9.72 -9.90 1.62
C THR A 12 -10.92 -10.52 0.94
N THR A 13 -12.10 -9.95 1.18
CA THR A 13 -13.27 -10.24 0.35
C THR A 13 -13.20 -9.39 -0.92
N GLY A 14 -13.85 -9.83 -1.99
CA GLY A 14 -13.89 -9.07 -3.23
C GLY A 14 -14.42 -7.67 -2.99
N ASN A 15 -13.91 -6.68 -3.75
CA ASN A 15 -14.32 -5.28 -3.66
C ASN A 15 -14.04 -4.66 -2.29
N ALA A 16 -12.98 -5.11 -1.63
CA ALA A 16 -12.62 -4.61 -0.31
C ALA A 16 -12.03 -3.20 -0.39
N ARG A 17 -12.24 -2.43 0.67
CA ARG A 17 -11.59 -1.14 0.83
C ARG A 17 -10.15 -1.33 1.27
N VAL A 18 -9.25 -0.53 0.72
CA VAL A 18 -7.84 -0.51 1.11
C VAL A 18 -7.58 0.77 1.86
N ILE A 19 -7.00 0.66 3.04
CA ILE A 19 -6.75 1.82 3.92
C ILE A 19 -5.25 2.03 4.11
N ALA A 20 -4.89 3.29 4.38
CA ALA A 20 -3.51 3.64 4.69
C ALA A 20 -3.13 3.08 6.06
N VAL A 21 -1.98 2.41 6.15
CA VAL A 21 -1.51 1.85 7.43
C VAL A 21 -1.05 2.94 8.38
N ALA A 22 -0.67 4.11 7.86
CA ALA A 22 -0.22 5.25 8.65
C ALA A 22 -0.38 6.51 7.81
N ALA A 23 -0.36 7.67 8.47
CA ALA A 23 -0.45 8.95 7.80
C ALA A 23 0.77 9.19 6.92
N GLY A 24 0.59 9.93 5.83
CA GLY A 24 1.68 10.27 4.93
C GLY A 24 1.19 10.95 3.67
N ASP A 25 2.07 11.07 2.71
CA ASP A 25 1.78 11.68 1.41
C ASP A 25 1.84 10.62 0.33
N ILE A 26 0.89 10.66 -0.60
CA ILE A 26 0.90 9.75 -1.74
C ILE A 26 2.10 10.12 -2.62
N SER A 27 3.11 9.26 -2.64
CA SER A 27 4.36 9.53 -3.34
C SER A 27 4.42 8.92 -4.72
N ARG A 28 3.70 7.83 -4.99
CA ARG A 28 3.69 7.19 -6.30
C ARG A 28 2.34 6.54 -6.57
N ILE A 29 1.91 6.64 -7.81
CA ILE A 29 0.76 5.92 -8.35
C ILE A 29 1.19 5.39 -9.70
N ILE A 30 1.27 4.07 -9.84
CA ILE A 30 1.76 3.43 -11.07
C ILE A 30 0.70 2.46 -11.57
N GLN A 31 0.33 2.60 -12.84
CA GLN A 31 -0.57 1.66 -13.46
C GLN A 31 0.19 0.38 -13.82
N VAL A 32 -0.39 -0.76 -13.47
CA VAL A 32 0.16 -2.07 -13.76
C VAL A 32 -0.95 -2.95 -14.30
N THR A 33 -0.59 -4.14 -14.78
CA THR A 33 -1.59 -5.11 -15.19
C THR A 33 -2.45 -5.47 -13.97
N GLY A 34 -3.76 -5.30 -14.11
CA GLY A 34 -4.71 -5.62 -13.04
C GLY A 34 -5.02 -4.48 -12.10
N GLY A 35 -4.43 -3.30 -12.28
CA GLY A 35 -4.79 -2.17 -11.44
C GLY A 35 -3.66 -1.15 -11.25
N TRP A 36 -3.46 -0.74 -10.02
CA TRP A 36 -2.54 0.34 -9.67
C TRP A 36 -1.68 -0.08 -8.48
N VAL A 37 -0.45 0.44 -8.44
CA VAL A 37 0.41 0.39 -7.25
C VAL A 37 0.38 1.77 -6.61
N ILE A 38 0.12 1.83 -5.31
CA ILE A 38 0.14 3.08 -4.55
C ILE A 38 1.29 2.99 -3.56
N GLU A 39 2.10 4.05 -3.49
CA GLU A 39 3.11 4.20 -2.45
C GLU A 39 2.81 5.42 -1.60
N ILE A 40 2.88 5.26 -0.29
CA ILE A 40 2.73 6.34 0.69
C ILE A 40 4.08 6.58 1.36
N ASP A 41 4.52 7.84 1.36
CA ASP A 41 5.71 8.27 2.08
C ASP A 41 5.26 8.75 3.46
N HIS A 42 5.69 8.05 4.51
CA HIS A 42 5.31 8.37 5.89
C HIS A 42 6.29 9.31 6.58
N GLY A 43 7.36 9.69 5.90
CA GLY A 43 8.42 10.49 6.49
C GLY A 43 9.50 9.64 7.15
N SER A 44 10.63 10.27 7.45
CA SER A 44 11.77 9.62 8.13
C SER A 44 12.25 8.33 7.43
N GLY A 45 12.10 8.28 6.11
CA GLY A 45 12.51 7.14 5.31
C GLY A 45 11.52 5.99 5.25
N TRP A 46 10.37 6.10 5.93
CA TRP A 46 9.35 5.04 5.92
C TRP A 46 8.38 5.21 4.77
N SER A 47 8.02 4.11 4.13
CA SER A 47 6.98 4.09 3.11
C SER A 47 6.23 2.77 3.13
N SER A 48 5.02 2.78 2.56
CA SER A 48 4.21 1.57 2.37
C SER A 48 3.74 1.50 0.93
N VAL A 49 3.63 0.27 0.41
CA VAL A 49 3.27 0.01 -0.98
C VAL A 49 2.09 -0.97 -0.99
N TYR A 50 1.08 -0.67 -1.79
CA TYR A 50 -0.18 -1.41 -1.86
C TYR A 50 -0.46 -1.80 -3.30
N GLN A 51 -0.75 -3.08 -3.55
CA GLN A 51 -1.15 -3.53 -4.89
C GLN A 51 -1.88 -4.88 -4.83
N PRO A 52 -2.77 -5.14 -5.78
CA PRO A 52 -3.25 -4.23 -6.81
C PRO A 52 -4.44 -3.43 -6.29
N ILE A 53 -4.53 -2.17 -6.68
CA ILE A 53 -5.69 -1.32 -6.37
C ILE A 53 -6.47 -1.16 -7.67
N THR A 54 -7.77 -1.50 -7.66
CA THR A 54 -8.56 -1.44 -8.90
C THR A 54 -9.32 -0.14 -9.06
N GLN A 55 -9.60 0.56 -7.96
CA GLN A 55 -10.23 1.87 -7.98
C GLN A 55 -9.46 2.81 -7.08
N LEU A 56 -8.92 3.88 -7.65
CA LEU A 56 -8.19 4.89 -6.88
C LEU A 56 -9.19 5.85 -6.23
N GLN A 57 -8.91 6.24 -4.98
CA GLN A 57 -9.67 7.28 -4.29
C GLN A 57 -8.76 8.40 -3.79
N ILE A 58 -7.54 8.47 -4.34
CA ILE A 58 -6.56 9.49 -3.97
C ILE A 58 -5.79 9.90 -5.21
N GLY A 59 -5.04 11.00 -5.10
CA GLY A 59 -4.16 11.48 -6.14
C GLY A 59 -2.74 11.63 -5.64
N ILE A 60 -1.83 11.84 -6.61
CA ILE A 60 -0.42 12.05 -6.29
C ILE A 60 -0.26 13.30 -5.42
N ASN A 61 0.66 13.23 -4.45
CA ASN A 61 0.96 14.30 -3.49
C ASN A 61 -0.17 14.59 -2.49
N GLN A 62 -1.26 13.83 -2.51
CA GLN A 62 -2.33 14.00 -1.54
C GLN A 62 -1.89 13.51 -0.17
N ARG A 63 -2.22 14.28 0.88
CA ARG A 63 -2.02 13.86 2.27
C ARG A 63 -3.12 12.89 2.67
N VAL A 64 -2.76 11.80 3.33
CA VAL A 64 -3.72 10.84 3.88
C VAL A 64 -3.43 10.62 5.35
N GLU A 65 -4.49 10.25 6.09
CA GLU A 65 -4.39 9.93 7.50
C GLU A 65 -4.41 8.42 7.71
N THR A 66 -3.96 7.99 8.88
CA THR A 66 -4.04 6.57 9.26
C THR A 66 -5.47 6.08 9.14
N GLY A 67 -5.66 4.96 8.46
CA GLY A 67 -6.99 4.37 8.29
C GLY A 67 -7.83 4.99 7.18
N GLN A 68 -7.34 6.03 6.51
CA GLN A 68 -8.08 6.64 5.40
C GLN A 68 -8.15 5.68 4.23
N ILE A 69 -9.31 5.63 3.58
CA ILE A 69 -9.49 4.80 2.38
C ILE A 69 -8.69 5.40 1.24
N ILE A 70 -7.81 4.60 0.63
CA ILE A 70 -7.00 5.03 -0.51
C ILE A 70 -7.48 4.41 -1.81
N GLY A 71 -8.33 3.39 -1.74
CA GLY A 71 -8.88 2.76 -2.93
C GLY A 71 -9.66 1.51 -2.61
N ARG A 72 -10.03 0.79 -3.66
CA ARG A 72 -10.72 -0.50 -3.57
C ARG A 72 -10.04 -1.50 -4.48
N MET A 73 -10.26 -2.78 -4.19
CA MET A 73 -9.69 -3.85 -4.97
C MET A 73 -10.74 -4.92 -5.27
N ASN A 74 -10.65 -5.54 -6.46
CA ASN A 74 -11.54 -6.63 -6.86
C ASN A 74 -10.99 -8.01 -6.55
N SER A 75 -9.71 -8.13 -6.24
CA SER A 75 -9.13 -9.43 -5.92
C SER A 75 -9.32 -9.73 -4.44
N ASN A 76 -9.09 -10.98 -4.06
CA ASN A 76 -9.17 -11.38 -2.66
C ASN A 76 -7.80 -11.36 -1.99
N LYS A 77 -6.80 -10.78 -2.62
CA LYS A 77 -5.44 -10.68 -2.07
C LYS A 77 -4.89 -9.30 -2.31
N LEU A 78 -4.39 -8.69 -1.24
CA LEU A 78 -3.66 -7.43 -1.29
C LEU A 78 -2.23 -7.70 -0.89
N PHE A 79 -1.28 -7.26 -1.71
CA PHE A 79 0.13 -7.28 -1.35
C PHE A 79 0.47 -5.96 -0.67
N LEU A 80 0.99 -6.05 0.56
CA LEU A 80 1.44 -4.89 1.33
C LEU A 80 2.93 -5.02 1.60
N GLU A 81 3.69 -3.99 1.25
CA GLU A 81 5.11 -3.93 1.56
C GLU A 81 5.40 -2.67 2.37
N ILE A 82 6.20 -2.82 3.42
CA ILE A 82 6.70 -1.69 4.21
C ILE A 82 8.19 -1.56 3.90
N LYS A 83 8.65 -0.33 3.66
CA LYS A 83 10.05 -0.04 3.37
C LYS A 83 10.58 1.00 4.33
N HIS A 84 11.86 0.89 4.70
CA HIS A 84 12.57 1.91 5.45
C HIS A 84 13.88 2.22 4.72
N ASN A 85 14.07 3.48 4.35
CA ASN A 85 15.21 3.93 3.54
C ASN A 85 15.34 3.10 2.26
N SER A 86 14.21 2.86 1.59
CA SER A 86 14.09 2.08 0.36
C SER A 86 14.38 0.59 0.52
N ARG A 87 14.52 0.10 1.75
CA ARG A 87 14.72 -1.33 2.01
C ARG A 87 13.45 -1.95 2.57
N PRO A 88 13.00 -3.07 2.02
CA PRO A 88 11.83 -3.76 2.58
C PRO A 88 12.10 -4.19 4.02
N VAL A 89 11.08 -4.05 4.86
CA VAL A 89 11.12 -4.53 6.24
C VAL A 89 9.93 -5.45 6.47
N ASN A 90 10.05 -6.34 7.46
CA ASN A 90 8.96 -7.24 7.78
C ASN A 90 7.81 -6.42 8.37
N PRO A 91 6.62 -6.40 7.74
CA PRO A 91 5.50 -5.61 8.26
C PRO A 91 5.10 -6.00 9.68
N ARG A 92 5.33 -7.25 10.07
CA ARG A 92 4.98 -7.72 11.40
C ARG A 92 5.80 -7.08 12.51
N THR A 93 6.94 -6.47 12.18
CA THR A 93 7.74 -5.77 13.18
C THR A 93 7.31 -4.33 13.38
N VAL A 94 6.51 -3.77 12.46
CA VAL A 94 6.06 -2.38 12.52
C VAL A 94 4.55 -2.24 12.62
N ILE A 95 3.79 -3.28 12.28
CA ILE A 95 2.32 -3.31 12.37
C ILE A 95 1.93 -4.38 13.37
N HIS A 96 1.30 -3.98 14.44
CA HIS A 96 0.88 -4.90 15.49
C HIS A 96 -0.62 -5.02 15.57
#